data_8597ddb0cb17410ebc8ba737c8707828
#
_entry.id   8597ddb0cb17410ebc8ba737c8707828
#
_cell.length_a   1.000
_cell.length_b   1.000
_cell.length_c   1.000
_cell.angle_alpha   90.00
_cell.angle_beta   90.00
_cell.angle_gamma   90.00
#
_symmetry.space_group_name_H-M   'P 1'
#
loop_
_entity.id
_entity.type
_entity.pdbx_description
1 polymer ?
#
loop_
_entity_poly.entity_id
_entity_poly.type
_entity_poly.pdbx_seq_one_letter_code
_entity_poly.pdbx_strand_id
1 'polypeptide(L)'
;MVWLFIYALALSLYDLRTRRIPNWATFPLILAGLVAHFPGSPDVWLASLGLFLAWSTGRMGAGDAKLWIALLWVLPVNVSAHALPLLFITFLFTGLLQLAWRWIRKQPIANLLTPGAWRTIPFLLLCWYAH
;
A
#
# COMPACT_ATOMS: atom_id res chain seq x y z
N MET A 1 12.37 -6.49 7.48
CA MET A 1 11.62 -5.19 7.45
C MET A 1 12.39 -4.05 6.78
N VAL A 2 13.67 -3.79 7.11
CA VAL A 2 14.47 -2.68 6.53
C VAL A 2 14.48 -2.70 5.00
N TRP A 3 14.71 -3.86 4.39
CA TRP A 3 14.71 -4.00 2.93
C TRP A 3 13.39 -3.64 2.28
N LEU A 4 12.27 -4.03 2.90
CA LEU A 4 10.93 -3.67 2.40
C LEU A 4 10.71 -2.17 2.46
N PHE A 5 11.22 -1.53 3.52
CA PHE A 5 11.13 -0.08 3.66
C PHE A 5 11.93 0.65 2.56
N ILE A 6 13.17 0.24 2.35
CA ILE A 6 14.04 0.80 1.28
C ILE A 6 13.39 0.58 -0.09
N TYR A 7 12.86 -0.62 -0.33
CA TYR A 7 12.21 -0.96 -1.58
C TYR A 7 10.95 -0.12 -1.82
N ALA A 8 10.08 0.00 -0.81
CA ALA A 8 8.88 0.81 -0.90
C ALA A 8 9.20 2.30 -1.10
N LEU A 9 10.26 2.80 -0.43
CA LEU A 9 10.73 4.16 -0.61
C LEU A 9 11.21 4.41 -2.05
N ALA A 10 12.02 3.50 -2.59
CA ALA A 10 12.52 3.59 -3.96
C ALA A 10 11.38 3.59 -4.97
N LEU A 11 10.39 2.69 -4.81
CA LEU A 11 9.21 2.64 -5.68
C LEU A 11 8.31 3.87 -5.52
N SER A 12 8.18 4.40 -4.30
CA SER A 12 7.42 5.63 -4.07
C SER A 12 8.07 6.83 -4.76
N LEU A 13 9.39 6.95 -4.71
CA LEU A 13 10.14 7.99 -5.42
C LEU A 13 10.03 7.83 -6.94
N TYR A 14 10.08 6.60 -7.42
CA TYR A 14 9.91 6.31 -8.84
C TYR A 14 8.49 6.68 -9.32
N ASP A 15 7.46 6.33 -8.53
CA ASP A 15 6.06 6.66 -8.83
C ASP A 15 5.81 8.17 -8.84
N LEU A 16 6.43 8.93 -7.93
CA LEU A 16 6.33 10.38 -7.90
C LEU A 16 6.88 11.03 -9.18
N ARG A 17 7.90 10.41 -9.81
CA ARG A 17 8.49 10.91 -11.05
C ARG A 17 7.75 10.47 -12.31
N THR A 18 7.37 9.20 -12.36
CA THR A 18 6.83 8.58 -13.59
C THR A 18 5.32 8.39 -13.59
N ARG A 19 4.69 8.48 -12.39
CA ARG A 19 3.28 8.14 -12.14
C ARG A 19 2.90 6.73 -12.65
N ARG A 20 3.87 5.81 -12.68
CA ARG A 20 3.70 4.42 -13.11
C ARG A 20 4.60 3.51 -12.29
N ILE A 21 3.99 2.54 -11.62
CA ILE A 21 4.76 1.49 -10.93
C ILE A 21 4.99 0.34 -11.93
N PRO A 22 6.24 -0.02 -12.22
CA PRO A 22 6.54 -1.02 -13.23
C PRO A 22 6.16 -2.43 -12.74
N ASN A 23 5.57 -3.21 -13.63
CA ASN A 23 5.14 -4.58 -13.32
C ASN A 23 6.31 -5.49 -12.93
N TRP A 24 7.48 -5.32 -13.53
CA TRP A 24 8.68 -6.11 -13.22
C TRP A 24 9.15 -5.94 -11.76
N ALA A 25 8.80 -4.84 -11.10
CA ALA A 25 9.12 -4.63 -9.70
C ALA A 25 8.07 -5.28 -8.77
N THR A 26 6.77 -5.21 -9.09
CA THR A 26 5.71 -5.70 -8.21
C THR A 26 5.45 -7.20 -8.36
N PHE A 27 5.48 -7.76 -9.58
CA PHE A 27 5.20 -9.17 -9.83
C PHE A 27 6.14 -10.15 -9.13
N PRO A 28 7.48 -9.98 -9.21
CA PRO A 28 8.39 -10.86 -8.50
C PRO A 28 8.18 -10.82 -6.98
N LEU A 29 7.83 -9.65 -6.44
CA LEU A 29 7.58 -9.48 -5.01
C LEU A 29 6.30 -10.20 -4.58
N ILE A 30 5.22 -10.10 -5.36
CA ILE A 30 3.98 -10.85 -5.13
C ILE A 30 4.25 -12.35 -5.17
N LEU A 31 4.97 -12.82 -6.17
CA LEU A 31 5.27 -14.24 -6.35
C LEU A 31 6.13 -14.77 -5.18
N ALA A 32 7.16 -14.03 -4.81
CA ALA A 32 8.02 -14.38 -3.67
C ALA A 32 7.22 -14.43 -2.36
N GLY A 33 6.34 -13.46 -2.12
CA GLY A 33 5.48 -13.42 -0.96
C GLY A 33 4.49 -14.59 -0.92
N LEU A 34 3.85 -14.90 -2.06
CA LEU A 34 2.97 -16.06 -2.20
C LEU A 34 3.70 -17.35 -1.88
N VAL A 35 4.86 -17.59 -2.49
CA VAL A 35 5.63 -18.82 -2.27
C VAL A 35 6.10 -18.96 -0.82
N ALA A 36 6.51 -17.85 -0.20
CA ALA A 36 7.04 -17.86 1.16
C ALA A 36 5.97 -18.02 2.25
N HIS A 37 4.75 -17.50 2.02
CA HIS A 37 3.73 -17.38 3.07
C HIS A 37 2.40 -18.07 2.73
N PHE A 38 2.31 -18.83 1.64
CA PHE A 38 1.08 -19.58 1.30
C PHE A 38 0.71 -20.60 2.40
N PRO A 39 -0.55 -20.71 2.84
CA PRO A 39 -1.78 -20.11 2.29
C PRO A 39 -2.07 -18.66 2.74
N GLY A 40 -1.22 -18.04 3.55
CA GLY A 40 -1.42 -16.68 4.05
C GLY A 40 -2.45 -16.57 5.18
N SER A 41 -2.51 -15.41 5.82
CA SER A 41 -3.56 -15.13 6.80
C SER A 41 -4.86 -14.72 6.11
N PRO A 42 -6.05 -14.99 6.70
CA PRO A 42 -7.33 -14.51 6.18
C PRO A 42 -7.34 -12.98 5.96
N ASP A 43 -6.68 -12.22 6.81
CA ASP A 43 -6.57 -10.77 6.74
C ASP A 43 -5.86 -10.31 5.46
N VAL A 44 -4.80 -11.00 5.04
CA VAL A 44 -4.07 -10.68 3.80
C VAL A 44 -4.94 -10.93 2.58
N TRP A 45 -5.73 -12.02 2.58
CA TRP A 45 -6.66 -12.31 1.50
C TRP A 45 -7.77 -11.26 1.41
N LEU A 46 -8.39 -10.91 2.55
CA LEU A 46 -9.45 -9.90 2.60
C LEU A 46 -8.91 -8.51 2.21
N ALA A 47 -7.73 -8.15 2.70
CA ALA A 47 -7.07 -6.90 2.33
C ALA A 47 -6.75 -6.86 0.83
N SER A 48 -6.21 -7.94 0.27
CA SER A 48 -5.91 -8.06 -1.16
C SER A 48 -7.16 -7.95 -2.02
N LEU A 49 -8.25 -8.61 -1.61
CA LEU A 49 -9.55 -8.51 -2.28
C LEU A 49 -10.10 -7.08 -2.23
N GLY A 50 -10.03 -6.42 -1.08
CA GLY A 50 -10.46 -5.03 -0.91
C GLY A 50 -9.69 -4.06 -1.81
N LEU A 51 -8.37 -4.24 -1.91
CA LEU A 51 -7.51 -3.45 -2.81
C LEU A 51 -7.82 -3.72 -4.29
N PHE A 52 -8.08 -4.97 -4.64
CA PHE A 52 -8.51 -5.35 -5.99
C PHE A 52 -9.84 -4.71 -6.36
N LEU A 53 -10.82 -4.72 -5.45
CA LEU A 53 -12.11 -4.07 -5.65
C LEU A 53 -11.96 -2.54 -5.75
N ALA A 54 -11.10 -1.92 -4.94
CA ALA A 54 -10.81 -0.49 -5.04
C ALA A 54 -10.19 -0.11 -6.39
N TRP A 55 -9.34 -0.96 -6.94
CA TRP A 55 -8.82 -0.80 -8.29
C TRP A 55 -9.91 -0.99 -9.35
N SER A 56 -10.68 -2.06 -9.29
CA SER A 56 -11.72 -2.39 -10.29
C SER A 56 -12.82 -1.33 -10.36
N THR A 57 -13.11 -0.65 -9.25
CA THR A 57 -14.07 0.47 -9.18
C THR A 57 -13.45 1.82 -9.56
N GLY A 58 -12.19 1.86 -9.99
CA GLY A 58 -11.48 3.08 -10.41
C GLY A 58 -11.11 4.04 -9.26
N ARG A 59 -11.26 3.61 -8.01
CA ARG A 59 -10.91 4.42 -6.82
C ARG A 59 -9.41 4.43 -6.51
N MET A 60 -8.67 3.48 -7.08
CA MET A 60 -7.24 3.30 -6.86
C MET A 60 -6.52 3.00 -8.18
N GLY A 61 -5.31 3.53 -8.34
CA GLY A 61 -4.47 3.24 -9.50
C GLY A 61 -4.01 1.77 -9.52
N ALA A 62 -3.90 1.19 -10.72
CA ALA A 62 -3.45 -0.21 -10.87
C ALA A 62 -2.06 -0.46 -10.29
N GLY A 63 -1.15 0.51 -10.40
CA GLY A 63 0.19 0.43 -9.82
C GLY A 63 0.16 0.39 -8.30
N ASP A 64 -0.62 1.28 -7.70
CA ASP A 64 -0.79 1.34 -6.24
C ASP A 64 -1.37 0.04 -5.69
N ALA A 65 -2.44 -0.48 -6.29
CA ALA A 65 -3.06 -1.73 -5.85
C ALA A 65 -2.06 -2.90 -5.87
N LYS A 66 -1.28 -3.04 -6.96
CA LYS A 66 -0.25 -4.08 -7.08
C LYS A 66 0.85 -3.94 -6.03
N LEU A 67 1.32 -2.71 -5.78
CA LEU A 67 2.34 -2.45 -4.77
C LEU A 67 1.83 -2.83 -3.37
N TRP A 68 0.62 -2.42 -3.02
CA TRP A 68 0.01 -2.75 -1.74
C TRP A 68 -0.18 -4.25 -1.55
N ILE A 69 -0.70 -4.96 -2.56
CA ILE A 69 -0.84 -6.41 -2.53
C ILE A 69 0.54 -7.07 -2.36
N ALA A 70 1.55 -6.63 -3.13
CA ALA A 70 2.91 -7.16 -3.01
C ALA A 70 3.48 -7.01 -1.60
N LEU A 71 3.32 -5.83 -0.99
CA LEU A 71 3.79 -5.58 0.37
C LEU A 71 3.07 -6.44 1.41
N LEU A 72 1.73 -6.57 1.30
CA LEU A 72 0.95 -7.41 2.21
C LEU A 72 1.42 -8.87 2.22
N TRP A 73 1.74 -9.42 1.04
CA TRP A 73 2.19 -10.81 0.92
C TRP A 73 3.62 -11.06 1.39
N VAL A 74 4.47 -10.04 1.42
CA VAL A 74 5.87 -10.17 1.89
C VAL A 74 6.02 -9.87 3.37
N LEU A 75 4.99 -9.35 4.04
CA LEU A 75 5.04 -9.10 5.48
C LEU A 75 5.19 -10.39 6.29
N PRO A 76 5.95 -10.38 7.40
CA PRO A 76 6.03 -11.50 8.33
C PRO A 76 4.65 -11.93 8.82
N VAL A 77 4.46 -13.23 9.08
CA VAL A 77 3.15 -13.82 9.44
C VAL A 77 2.52 -13.17 10.66
N ASN A 78 3.31 -12.85 11.68
CA ASN A 78 2.83 -12.16 12.89
C ASN A 78 2.24 -10.77 12.60
N VAL A 79 2.79 -10.04 11.64
CA VAL A 79 2.30 -8.72 11.22
C VAL A 79 1.14 -8.85 10.23
N SER A 80 1.22 -9.83 9.34
CA SER A 80 0.19 -10.08 8.33
C SER A 80 -1.16 -10.51 8.92
N ALA A 81 -1.15 -11.11 10.13
CA ALA A 81 -2.36 -11.41 10.88
C ALA A 81 -3.15 -10.16 11.33
N HIS A 82 -2.52 -8.99 11.30
CA HIS A 82 -3.14 -7.70 11.63
C HIS A 82 -3.14 -6.75 10.42
N ALA A 83 -3.03 -7.30 9.21
CA ALA A 83 -2.91 -6.50 7.99
C ALA A 83 -4.11 -5.58 7.73
N LEU A 84 -5.33 -6.06 7.98
CA LEU A 84 -6.56 -5.28 7.81
C LEU A 84 -6.61 -4.04 8.70
N PRO A 85 -6.50 -4.14 10.04
CA PRO A 85 -6.54 -2.96 10.90
C PRO A 85 -5.39 -2.00 10.63
N LEU A 86 -4.18 -2.49 10.37
CA LEU A 86 -3.02 -1.65 10.03
C LEU A 86 -3.24 -0.89 8.73
N LEU A 87 -3.77 -1.56 7.71
CA LEU A 87 -4.10 -0.95 6.43
C LEU A 87 -5.21 0.11 6.60
N PHE A 88 -6.26 -0.22 7.35
CA PHE A 88 -7.35 0.72 7.61
C PHE A 88 -6.87 1.99 8.35
N ILE A 89 -6.09 1.83 9.40
CA ILE A 89 -5.50 2.95 10.15
C ILE A 89 -4.64 3.82 9.23
N THR A 90 -3.82 3.19 8.38
CA THR A 90 -2.95 3.91 7.44
C THR A 90 -3.77 4.74 6.44
N PHE A 91 -4.80 4.14 5.84
CA PHE A 91 -5.66 4.84 4.88
C PHE A 91 -6.46 5.95 5.53
N LEU A 92 -6.99 5.72 6.74
CA LEU A 92 -7.70 6.73 7.51
C LEU A 92 -6.79 7.92 7.84
N PHE A 93 -5.61 7.64 8.43
CA PHE A 93 -4.66 8.67 8.83
C PHE A 93 -4.17 9.49 7.62
N THR A 94 -3.72 8.81 6.57
CA THR A 94 -3.22 9.50 5.37
C THR A 94 -4.33 10.22 4.60
N GLY A 95 -5.56 9.69 4.62
CA GLY A 95 -6.73 10.35 4.06
C GLY A 95 -7.09 11.64 4.78
N LEU A 96 -7.12 11.59 6.12
CA LEU A 96 -7.36 12.78 6.96
C LEU A 96 -6.26 13.82 6.77
N LEU A 97 -5.01 13.40 6.71
CA LEU A 97 -3.87 14.30 6.46
C LEU A 97 -3.99 15.01 5.10
N GLN A 98 -4.38 14.28 4.06
CA GLN A 98 -4.62 14.87 2.74
C GLN A 98 -5.80 15.83 2.73
N LEU A 99 -6.88 15.50 3.43
CA LEU A 99 -8.05 16.36 3.53
C LEU A 99 -7.69 17.67 4.25
N ALA A 100 -6.99 17.57 5.37
CA ALA A 100 -6.51 18.73 6.12
C ALA A 100 -5.57 19.61 5.29
N TRP A 101 -4.63 19.01 4.57
CA TRP A 101 -3.71 19.74 3.69
C TRP A 101 -4.44 20.51 2.59
N ARG A 102 -5.43 19.86 1.94
CA ARG A 102 -6.24 20.50 0.90
C ARG A 102 -7.11 21.62 1.44
N TRP A 103 -7.68 21.42 2.62
CA TRP A 103 -8.47 22.45 3.31
C TRP A 103 -7.64 23.70 3.59
N ILE A 104 -6.41 23.53 4.10
CA ILE A 104 -5.47 24.64 4.34
C ILE A 104 -5.11 25.36 3.01
N ARG A 105 -4.91 24.59 1.94
CA ARG A 105 -4.56 25.16 0.63
C ARG A 105 -5.74 25.62 -0.22
N LYS A 106 -6.97 25.53 0.28
CA LYS A 106 -8.22 25.90 -0.42
C LYS A 106 -8.33 25.25 -1.80
N GLN A 107 -7.84 24.01 -1.96
CA GLN A 107 -7.88 23.29 -3.23
C GLN A 107 -9.18 22.51 -3.39
N PRO A 108 -9.77 22.43 -4.60
CA PRO A 108 -11.00 21.68 -4.84
C PRO A 108 -10.81 20.18 -4.57
N ILE A 109 -11.81 19.56 -3.94
CA ILE A 109 -11.80 18.14 -3.54
C ILE A 109 -11.94 17.19 -4.75
N ALA A 110 -12.33 17.72 -5.92
CA ALA A 110 -12.76 16.95 -7.08
C ALA A 110 -11.67 16.05 -7.74
N ASN A 111 -10.37 16.28 -7.51
CA ASN A 111 -9.29 15.52 -8.13
C ASN A 111 -8.54 14.67 -7.09
N LEU A 112 -9.18 13.59 -6.63
CA LEU A 112 -8.68 12.71 -5.55
C LEU A 112 -7.60 11.71 -5.98
N LEU A 113 -7.20 11.67 -7.25
CA LEU A 113 -6.14 10.78 -7.74
C LEU A 113 -4.76 11.32 -7.36
N THR A 114 -4.42 11.20 -6.09
CA THR A 114 -3.03 11.38 -5.63
C THR A 114 -2.29 10.05 -5.70
N PRO A 115 -0.99 10.05 -6.05
CA PRO A 115 -0.19 8.82 -6.03
C PRO A 115 -0.32 8.14 -4.67
N GLY A 116 -0.75 6.87 -4.66
CA GLY A 116 -0.99 6.14 -3.42
C GLY A 116 0.27 5.52 -2.83
N ALA A 117 1.34 5.42 -3.63
CA ALA A 117 2.58 4.75 -3.26
C ALA A 117 3.25 5.34 -2.00
N TRP A 118 3.21 6.65 -1.79
CA TRP A 118 3.80 7.27 -0.59
C TRP A 118 3.14 6.83 0.72
N ARG A 119 1.88 6.37 0.67
CA ARG A 119 1.14 5.87 1.84
C ARG A 119 1.70 4.54 2.35
N THR A 120 2.49 3.83 1.56
CA THR A 120 3.15 2.60 1.98
C THR A 120 4.22 2.87 3.03
N ILE A 121 4.80 4.06 3.07
CA ILE A 121 5.82 4.44 4.04
C ILE A 121 5.27 4.43 5.48
N PRO A 122 4.20 5.20 5.83
CA PRO A 122 3.62 5.15 7.16
C PRO A 122 3.05 3.77 7.51
N PHE A 123 2.54 3.01 6.54
CA PHE A 123 2.12 1.63 6.75
C PHE A 123 3.27 0.75 7.23
N LEU A 124 4.41 0.77 6.54
CA LEU A 124 5.58 -0.01 6.93
C LEU A 124 6.17 0.43 8.27
N LEU A 125 6.09 1.72 8.62
CA LEU A 125 6.48 2.21 9.94
C LEU A 125 5.57 1.64 11.04
N LEU A 126 4.25 1.60 10.81
CA LEU A 126 3.31 0.98 11.73
C LEU A 126 3.56 -0.53 11.85
N CYS A 127 3.82 -1.21 10.75
CA CYS A 127 4.19 -2.63 10.74
C CYS A 127 5.51 -2.88 11.51
N TRP A 128 6.47 -1.98 11.40
CA TRP A 128 7.73 -2.06 12.15
C TRP A 128 7.49 -1.94 13.65
N TYR A 129 6.64 -1.02 14.06
CA TYR A 129 6.32 -0.83 15.47
C TYR A 129 5.51 -2.01 16.05
N ALA A 130 4.68 -2.65 15.23
CA ALA A 130 3.85 -3.80 15.61
C ALA A 130 4.63 -5.15 15.63
N HIS A 131 5.87 -5.18 15.11
CA HIS A 131 6.74 -6.36 15.07
C HIS A 131 7.55 -6.51 16.34
#